data_8568e03addd1a5ea04ccabcec86d90f4
#
_entry.id   8568e03addd1a5ea04ccabcec86d90f4
#
_cell.length_a   1.000
_cell.length_b   1.000
_cell.length_c   1.000
_cell.angle_alpha   90.00
_cell.angle_beta   90.00
_cell.angle_gamma   90.00
#
_symmetry.space_group_name_H-M   'P 1'
#
loop_
_entity.id
_entity.type
_entity.pdbx_description
1 polymer ?
#
loop_
_entity_poly.entity_id
_entity_poly.type
_entity_poly.pdbx_seq_one_letter_code
_entity_poly.pdbx_strand_id
1 'polypeptide(L)'
;LRRRLLPSNWLTRIIDNHQYRSGCRIICVSDAVRHWTQKAYPGIPVPEVIYNLPDLSRFTPPTPEQKLLSRIALNIDNNHVAIATATSNFALKGTGILIRSVAMLPENVHLFIAGGRDSEPYQWLAKKLGVAGRIHFLGKVEDMPALYRAMDLFVLPSFYDACSNAVLEALACGLKVLSTTANGSSVFLPQEHVTPDPGDAEDLAARIKVLIDEPAPGPFRIP
;
A
#
# COMPACT_ATOMS: atom_id res chain seq x y z
N LEU A 1 10.64 7.09 16.44
CA LEU A 1 11.99 6.72 15.93
C LEU A 1 12.85 7.99 15.88
N ARG A 2 13.60 8.29 16.97
CA ARG A 2 14.66 9.31 16.96
C ARG A 2 15.83 8.76 16.12
N ARG A 3 15.85 8.99 14.82
CA ARG A 3 17.09 8.88 14.05
C ARG A 3 18.04 9.92 14.60
N ARG A 4 19.12 9.51 15.24
CA ARG A 4 20.27 10.36 15.53
C ARG A 4 20.67 11.04 14.21
N LEU A 5 20.73 12.36 14.21
CA LEU A 5 21.19 13.16 13.08
C LEU A 5 22.66 12.77 12.81
N LEU A 6 22.87 11.89 11.85
CA LEU A 6 24.21 11.62 11.34
C LEU A 6 24.73 12.88 10.62
N PRO A 7 26.05 13.15 10.61
CA PRO A 7 26.61 14.32 9.93
C PRO A 7 26.18 14.46 8.46
N SER A 8 25.96 13.34 7.77
CA SER A 8 25.42 13.32 6.40
C SER A 8 24.04 13.97 6.27
N ASN A 9 23.18 13.89 7.30
CA ASN A 9 21.85 14.50 7.25
C ASN A 9 21.87 16.02 7.43
N TRP A 10 22.89 16.57 8.09
CA TRP A 10 23.04 18.02 8.24
C TRP A 10 23.41 18.69 6.91
N LEU A 11 24.38 18.15 6.19
CA LEU A 11 24.79 18.67 4.88
C LEU A 11 23.64 18.61 3.87
N THR A 12 22.92 17.49 3.82
CA THR A 12 21.71 17.33 2.99
C THR A 12 20.69 18.42 3.32
N ARG A 13 20.41 18.68 4.61
CA ARG A 13 19.47 19.73 5.01
C ARG A 13 19.88 21.14 4.59
N ILE A 14 21.19 21.45 4.57
CA ILE A 14 21.68 22.74 4.09
C ILE A 14 21.47 22.86 2.58
N ILE A 15 21.82 21.83 1.83
CA ILE A 15 21.64 21.79 0.37
C ILE A 15 20.17 21.93 0.02
N ASP A 16 19.30 21.12 0.62
CA ASP A 16 17.86 21.14 0.41
C ASP A 16 17.27 22.52 0.75
N ASN A 17 17.65 23.08 1.92
CA ASN A 17 17.15 24.41 2.32
C ASN A 17 17.58 25.52 1.35
N HIS A 18 18.82 25.42 0.81
CA HIS A 18 19.28 26.35 -0.21
C HIS A 18 18.48 26.18 -1.52
N GLN A 19 18.28 24.94 -1.98
CA GLN A 19 17.51 24.63 -3.18
C GLN A 19 16.07 25.12 -3.06
N TYR A 20 15.39 24.81 -1.93
CA TYR A 20 14.00 25.23 -1.71
C TYR A 20 13.82 26.76 -1.64
N ARG A 21 14.87 27.53 -1.33
CA ARG A 21 14.86 29.00 -1.26
C ARG A 21 15.40 29.68 -2.52
N SER A 22 15.89 28.92 -3.50
CA SER A 22 16.50 29.48 -4.73
C SER A 22 15.51 30.00 -5.77
N GLY A 23 14.20 30.07 -5.46
CA GLY A 23 13.15 30.50 -6.37
C GLY A 23 12.63 29.38 -7.29
N CYS A 24 13.06 28.13 -7.09
CA CYS A 24 12.51 26.97 -7.81
C CYS A 24 11.06 26.69 -7.42
N ARG A 25 10.27 26.23 -8.38
CA ARG A 25 8.95 25.63 -8.08
C ARG A 25 9.16 24.31 -7.36
N ILE A 26 8.47 24.16 -6.24
CA ILE A 26 8.50 22.92 -5.44
C ILE A 26 7.22 22.16 -5.74
N ILE A 27 7.35 20.91 -6.19
CA ILE A 27 6.23 20.01 -6.47
C ILE A 27 6.31 18.83 -5.51
N CYS A 28 5.22 18.54 -4.82
CA CYS A 28 5.06 17.39 -3.94
C CYS A 28 4.09 16.39 -4.55
N VAL A 29 4.33 15.10 -4.36
CA VAL A 29 3.48 14.02 -4.91
C VAL A 29 2.23 13.75 -4.08
N SER A 30 2.06 14.44 -2.94
CA SER A 30 0.85 14.38 -2.11
C SER A 30 0.80 15.54 -1.12
N ASP A 31 -0.39 15.81 -0.58
CA ASP A 31 -0.59 16.76 0.51
C ASP A 31 0.20 16.38 1.77
N ALA A 32 0.32 15.09 2.06
CA ALA A 32 1.13 14.60 3.16
C ALA A 32 2.60 15.00 2.99
N VAL A 33 3.18 14.81 1.79
CA VAL A 33 4.56 15.24 1.50
C VAL A 33 4.69 16.76 1.58
N ARG A 34 3.73 17.53 1.06
CA ARG A 34 3.71 18.99 1.18
C ARG A 34 3.77 19.41 2.66
N HIS A 35 2.91 18.84 3.48
CA HIS A 35 2.87 19.12 4.92
C HIS A 35 4.21 18.78 5.61
N TRP A 36 4.77 17.60 5.34
CA TRP A 36 6.05 17.19 5.92
C TRP A 36 7.22 18.07 5.45
N THR A 37 7.22 18.48 4.18
CA THR A 37 8.25 19.36 3.61
C THR A 37 8.20 20.74 4.27
N GLN A 38 7.02 21.35 4.38
CA GLN A 38 6.86 22.65 5.05
C GLN A 38 7.25 22.59 6.54
N LYS A 39 6.91 21.50 7.24
CA LYS A 39 7.31 21.27 8.63
C LYS A 39 8.82 21.10 8.79
N ALA A 40 9.47 20.43 7.84
CA ALA A 40 10.91 20.19 7.87
C ALA A 40 11.73 21.44 7.48
N TYR A 41 11.18 22.29 6.60
CA TYR A 41 11.82 23.49 6.05
C TYR A 41 10.89 24.71 6.20
N PRO A 42 10.76 25.30 7.39
CA PRO A 42 9.91 26.47 7.61
C PRO A 42 10.31 27.67 6.74
N GLY A 43 9.31 28.37 6.20
CA GLY A 43 9.53 29.60 5.41
C GLY A 43 9.92 29.38 3.96
N ILE A 44 9.81 28.16 3.43
CA ILE A 44 9.88 27.92 1.97
C ILE A 44 8.55 28.32 1.30
N PRO A 45 8.56 28.60 -0.03
CA PRO A 45 7.32 28.75 -0.78
C PRO A 45 6.42 27.53 -0.61
N VAL A 46 5.11 27.73 -0.62
CA VAL A 46 4.15 26.62 -0.51
C VAL A 46 4.28 25.71 -1.73
N PRO A 47 4.63 24.42 -1.55
CA PRO A 47 4.77 23.50 -2.67
C PRO A 47 3.43 23.25 -3.36
N GLU A 48 3.44 23.15 -4.69
CA GLU A 48 2.32 22.58 -5.45
C GLU A 48 2.18 21.08 -5.18
N VAL A 49 0.96 20.56 -5.28
CA VAL A 49 0.73 19.12 -5.19
C VAL A 49 0.27 18.59 -6.54
N ILE A 50 1.01 17.60 -7.03
CA ILE A 50 0.65 16.85 -8.23
C ILE A 50 0.75 15.37 -7.86
N TYR A 51 -0.40 14.72 -7.70
CA TYR A 51 -0.46 13.30 -7.37
C TYR A 51 0.02 12.43 -8.54
N ASN A 52 0.61 11.28 -8.21
CA ASN A 52 0.89 10.26 -9.20
C ASN A 52 -0.43 9.75 -9.81
N LEU A 53 -0.37 9.34 -11.07
CA LEU A 53 -1.49 8.72 -11.78
C LEU A 53 -1.08 7.32 -12.24
N PRO A 54 -1.93 6.30 -12.04
CA PRO A 54 -1.70 5.00 -12.66
C PRO A 54 -1.98 5.07 -14.16
N ASP A 55 -1.39 4.17 -14.93
CA ASP A 55 -1.71 4.00 -16.34
C ASP A 55 -3.11 3.35 -16.48
N LEU A 56 -4.13 4.18 -16.67
CA LEU A 56 -5.53 3.74 -16.79
C LEU A 56 -5.82 2.91 -18.04
N SER A 57 -4.88 2.80 -19.00
CA SER A 57 -5.01 1.87 -20.12
C SER A 57 -4.64 0.44 -19.74
N ARG A 58 -3.81 0.27 -18.71
CA ARG A 58 -3.33 -1.02 -18.20
C ARG A 58 -4.09 -1.47 -16.96
N PHE A 59 -4.34 -0.55 -16.03
CA PHE A 59 -5.00 -0.83 -14.75
C PHE A 59 -6.49 -0.50 -14.88
N THR A 60 -7.29 -1.52 -15.15
CA THR A 60 -8.73 -1.42 -15.37
C THR A 60 -9.46 -2.48 -14.56
N PRO A 61 -10.71 -2.20 -14.13
CA PRO A 61 -11.53 -3.22 -13.49
C PRO A 61 -11.70 -4.44 -14.41
N PRO A 62 -11.56 -5.66 -13.89
CA PRO A 62 -11.70 -6.87 -14.69
C PRO A 62 -13.17 -7.16 -15.04
N THR A 63 -13.40 -7.80 -16.18
CA THR A 63 -14.65 -8.54 -16.38
C THR A 63 -14.68 -9.77 -15.47
N PRO A 64 -15.86 -10.36 -15.20
CA PRO A 64 -15.96 -11.61 -14.42
C PRO A 64 -15.10 -12.74 -15.00
N GLU A 65 -15.05 -12.86 -16.33
CA GLU A 65 -14.23 -13.85 -17.03
C GLU A 65 -12.73 -13.59 -16.83
N GLN A 66 -12.28 -12.34 -16.96
CA GLN A 66 -10.88 -11.97 -16.72
C GLN A 66 -10.47 -12.25 -15.28
N LYS A 67 -11.34 -11.96 -14.31
CA LYS A 67 -11.08 -12.29 -12.89
C LYS A 67 -10.93 -13.79 -12.71
N LEU A 68 -11.84 -14.58 -13.26
CA LEU A 68 -11.79 -16.05 -13.18
C LEU A 68 -10.49 -16.61 -13.76
N LEU A 69 -10.13 -16.19 -14.97
CA LEU A 69 -8.88 -16.65 -15.63
C LEU A 69 -7.64 -16.27 -14.81
N SER A 70 -7.59 -15.04 -14.25
CA SER A 70 -6.49 -14.61 -13.41
C SER A 70 -6.39 -15.41 -12.12
N ARG A 71 -7.53 -15.79 -11.50
CA ARG A 71 -7.57 -16.64 -10.30
C ARG A 71 -7.08 -18.05 -10.61
N ILE A 72 -7.50 -18.64 -11.72
CA ILE A 72 -7.02 -19.97 -12.18
C ILE A 72 -5.50 -19.95 -12.37
N ALA A 73 -4.96 -18.92 -13.03
CA ALA A 73 -3.51 -18.80 -13.27
C ALA A 73 -2.70 -18.70 -11.97
N LEU A 74 -3.28 -18.21 -10.88
CA LEU A 74 -2.66 -18.09 -9.56
C LEU A 74 -3.05 -19.22 -8.60
N ASN A 75 -3.79 -20.24 -9.05
CA ASN A 75 -4.33 -21.34 -8.24
C ASN A 75 -5.15 -20.84 -7.02
N ILE A 76 -5.99 -19.83 -7.24
CA ILE A 76 -6.86 -19.26 -6.20
C ILE A 76 -8.26 -19.87 -6.33
N ASP A 77 -8.69 -20.63 -5.33
CA ASP A 77 -10.04 -21.18 -5.28
C ASP A 77 -11.10 -20.09 -5.18
N ASN A 78 -12.29 -20.36 -5.76
CA ASN A 78 -13.37 -19.37 -5.79
C ASN A 78 -13.94 -19.03 -4.39
N ASN A 79 -13.80 -19.93 -3.41
CA ASN A 79 -14.22 -19.73 -2.03
C ASN A 79 -13.15 -18.99 -1.19
N HIS A 80 -11.96 -18.77 -1.70
CA HIS A 80 -10.94 -17.97 -1.02
C HIS A 80 -11.19 -16.47 -1.20
N VAL A 81 -10.94 -15.72 -0.14
CA VAL A 81 -10.80 -14.27 -0.19
C VAL A 81 -9.33 -13.95 -0.42
N ALA A 82 -9.02 -13.36 -1.55
CA ALA A 82 -7.65 -13.06 -1.96
C ALA A 82 -7.29 -11.60 -1.67
N ILE A 83 -6.34 -11.38 -0.78
CA ILE A 83 -5.80 -10.06 -0.44
C ILE A 83 -4.43 -9.90 -1.11
N ALA A 84 -4.22 -8.80 -1.84
CA ALA A 84 -2.88 -8.44 -2.31
C ALA A 84 -2.23 -7.37 -1.45
N THR A 85 -0.90 -7.42 -1.40
CA THR A 85 -0.05 -6.28 -1.05
C THR A 85 1.15 -6.23 -2.00
N ALA A 86 1.67 -5.03 -2.28
CA ALA A 86 2.82 -4.87 -3.15
C ALA A 86 3.87 -3.98 -2.47
N THR A 87 5.12 -4.45 -2.40
CA THR A 87 6.15 -3.75 -1.65
C THR A 87 7.56 -4.03 -2.14
N SER A 88 8.43 -3.01 -2.06
CA SER A 88 9.88 -3.16 -2.19
C SER A 88 10.60 -3.28 -0.84
N ASN A 89 9.90 -2.94 0.27
CA ASN A 89 10.47 -2.94 1.62
C ASN A 89 9.42 -3.44 2.63
N PHE A 90 9.52 -4.68 3.03
CA PHE A 90 8.57 -5.36 3.92
C PHE A 90 8.37 -4.63 5.26
N ALA A 91 9.44 -4.15 5.89
CA ALA A 91 9.35 -3.49 7.18
C ALA A 91 8.61 -2.15 7.08
N LEU A 92 9.00 -1.31 6.10
CA LEU A 92 8.40 0.01 5.91
C LEU A 92 6.93 -0.07 5.49
N LYS A 93 6.56 -1.12 4.77
CA LYS A 93 5.19 -1.34 4.26
C LYS A 93 4.31 -2.19 5.17
N GLY A 94 4.79 -2.48 6.39
CA GLY A 94 3.99 -3.14 7.42
C GLY A 94 3.63 -4.59 7.13
N THR A 95 4.41 -5.30 6.29
CA THR A 95 4.12 -6.67 5.90
C THR A 95 3.99 -7.60 7.11
N GLY A 96 4.82 -7.41 8.15
CA GLY A 96 4.74 -8.22 9.38
C GLY A 96 3.44 -7.99 10.16
N ILE A 97 2.91 -6.77 10.14
CA ILE A 97 1.62 -6.45 10.75
C ILE A 97 0.49 -7.11 9.96
N LEU A 98 0.52 -7.01 8.62
CA LEU A 98 -0.48 -7.64 7.76
C LEU A 98 -0.52 -9.16 7.92
N ILE A 99 0.64 -9.83 8.05
CA ILE A 99 0.69 -11.28 8.35
C ILE A 99 0.05 -11.60 9.71
N ARG A 100 0.28 -10.77 10.74
CA ARG A 100 -0.37 -10.93 12.04
C ARG A 100 -1.89 -10.74 11.95
N SER A 101 -2.33 -9.76 11.17
CA SER A 101 -3.76 -9.53 10.93
C SER A 101 -4.42 -10.73 10.25
N VAL A 102 -3.77 -11.30 9.22
CA VAL A 102 -4.27 -12.51 8.53
C VAL A 102 -4.41 -13.70 9.48
N ALA A 103 -3.57 -13.82 10.50
CA ALA A 103 -3.69 -14.87 11.51
C ALA A 103 -4.99 -14.77 12.34
N MET A 104 -5.63 -13.61 12.38
CA MET A 104 -6.89 -13.35 13.08
C MET A 104 -8.13 -13.38 12.17
N LEU A 105 -7.92 -13.64 10.86
CA LEU A 105 -8.98 -13.72 9.85
C LEU A 105 -9.41 -15.16 9.60
N PRO A 106 -10.61 -15.38 9.03
CA PRO A 106 -11.09 -16.70 8.63
C PRO A 106 -10.08 -17.48 7.77
N GLU A 107 -10.14 -18.81 7.82
CA GLU A 107 -9.16 -19.69 7.17
C GLU A 107 -9.13 -19.55 5.64
N ASN A 108 -10.24 -19.16 5.03
CA ASN A 108 -10.35 -18.93 3.59
C ASN A 108 -9.74 -17.59 3.12
N VAL A 109 -9.19 -16.77 4.03
CA VAL A 109 -8.52 -15.52 3.67
C VAL A 109 -7.04 -15.77 3.39
N HIS A 110 -6.61 -15.49 2.17
CA HIS A 110 -5.24 -15.69 1.68
C HIS A 110 -4.58 -14.36 1.33
N LEU A 111 -3.28 -14.23 1.64
CA LEU A 111 -2.48 -13.04 1.36
C LEU A 111 -1.43 -13.33 0.29
N PHE A 112 -1.43 -12.52 -0.77
CA PHE A 112 -0.49 -12.56 -1.88
C PHE A 112 0.42 -11.33 -1.81
N ILE A 113 1.73 -11.55 -1.64
CA ILE A 113 2.72 -10.50 -1.41
C ILE A 113 3.60 -10.38 -2.65
N ALA A 114 3.39 -9.32 -3.43
CA ALA A 114 4.21 -9.01 -4.60
C ALA A 114 5.43 -8.17 -4.22
N GLY A 115 6.57 -8.46 -4.83
CA GLY A 115 7.83 -7.75 -4.62
C GLY A 115 8.58 -8.14 -3.35
N GLY A 116 9.38 -7.20 -2.85
CA GLY A 116 10.20 -7.38 -1.65
C GLY A 116 11.48 -8.18 -1.90
N ARG A 117 12.39 -8.05 -0.95
CA ARG A 117 13.61 -8.84 -0.82
C ARG A 117 13.65 -9.37 0.60
N ASP A 118 14.42 -10.44 0.84
CA ASP A 118 14.63 -11.00 2.18
C ASP A 118 13.32 -11.41 2.87
N SER A 119 12.51 -12.23 2.19
CA SER A 119 11.20 -12.70 2.69
C SER A 119 11.31 -13.70 3.86
N GLU A 120 12.48 -14.28 4.11
CA GLU A 120 12.69 -15.35 5.10
C GLU A 120 12.20 -15.03 6.51
N PRO A 121 12.45 -13.82 7.10
CA PRO A 121 11.93 -13.50 8.42
C PRO A 121 10.39 -13.47 8.46
N TYR A 122 9.75 -13.09 7.35
CA TYR A 122 8.28 -13.01 7.22
C TYR A 122 7.67 -14.39 6.97
N GLN A 123 8.35 -15.27 6.23
CA GLN A 123 7.98 -16.67 6.10
C GLN A 123 8.06 -17.40 7.45
N TRP A 124 9.13 -17.13 8.21
CA TRP A 124 9.25 -17.64 9.58
C TRP A 124 8.13 -17.14 10.48
N LEU A 125 7.78 -15.83 10.39
CA LEU A 125 6.64 -15.25 11.12
C LEU A 125 5.33 -15.96 10.77
N ALA A 126 5.05 -16.20 9.49
CA ALA A 126 3.87 -16.90 9.02
C ALA A 126 3.80 -18.34 9.56
N LYS A 127 4.94 -19.04 9.56
CA LYS A 127 5.05 -20.39 10.18
C LYS A 127 4.78 -20.35 11.67
N LYS A 128 5.38 -19.42 12.41
CA LYS A 128 5.20 -19.26 13.86
C LYS A 128 3.74 -18.97 14.23
N LEU A 129 3.01 -18.26 13.37
CA LEU A 129 1.59 -17.93 13.58
C LEU A 129 0.63 -19.03 13.04
N GLY A 130 1.14 -20.11 12.45
CA GLY A 130 0.32 -21.19 11.92
C GLY A 130 -0.41 -20.86 10.60
N VAL A 131 -0.01 -19.79 9.90
CA VAL A 131 -0.70 -19.29 8.69
C VAL A 131 0.12 -19.41 7.40
N ALA A 132 1.21 -20.17 7.45
CA ALA A 132 2.13 -20.28 6.31
C ALA A 132 1.43 -20.76 5.01
N GLY A 133 0.42 -21.63 5.11
CA GLY A 133 -0.35 -22.13 3.96
C GLY A 133 -1.25 -21.07 3.30
N ARG A 134 -1.45 -19.92 3.94
CA ARG A 134 -2.30 -18.82 3.46
C ARG A 134 -1.51 -17.57 3.05
N ILE A 135 -0.17 -17.59 3.18
CA ILE A 135 0.70 -16.46 2.84
C ILE A 135 1.56 -16.84 1.64
N HIS A 136 1.34 -16.15 0.52
CA HIS A 136 1.98 -16.44 -0.76
C HIS A 136 2.98 -15.33 -1.11
N PHE A 137 4.27 -15.61 -1.03
CA PHE A 137 5.33 -14.68 -1.43
C PHE A 137 5.61 -14.87 -2.93
N LEU A 138 5.20 -13.91 -3.75
CA LEU A 138 5.27 -14.01 -5.22
C LEU A 138 6.61 -13.51 -5.78
N GLY A 139 7.43 -12.84 -4.97
CA GLY A 139 8.62 -12.16 -5.47
C GLY A 139 8.28 -11.06 -6.48
N LYS A 140 9.15 -10.85 -7.47
CA LYS A 140 8.90 -9.87 -8.53
C LYS A 140 7.75 -10.35 -9.43
N VAL A 141 6.70 -9.55 -9.54
CA VAL A 141 5.56 -9.79 -10.43
C VAL A 141 5.65 -8.85 -11.61
N GLU A 142 5.72 -9.40 -12.82
CA GLU A 142 5.84 -8.61 -14.06
C GLU A 142 4.48 -8.05 -14.52
N ASP A 143 3.40 -8.85 -14.40
CA ASP A 143 2.04 -8.44 -14.76
C ASP A 143 1.23 -8.11 -13.50
N MET A 144 1.45 -6.92 -12.94
CA MET A 144 0.69 -6.42 -11.80
C MET A 144 -0.82 -6.27 -12.09
N PRO A 145 -1.25 -5.80 -13.29
CA PRO A 145 -2.67 -5.82 -13.66
C PRO A 145 -3.32 -7.21 -13.54
N ALA A 146 -2.65 -8.28 -13.97
CA ALA A 146 -3.18 -9.64 -13.83
C ALA A 146 -3.30 -10.06 -12.35
N LEU A 147 -2.31 -9.68 -11.52
CA LEU A 147 -2.39 -9.91 -10.08
C LEU A 147 -3.60 -9.20 -9.49
N TYR A 148 -3.76 -7.90 -9.70
CA TYR A 148 -4.88 -7.13 -9.15
C TYR A 148 -6.24 -7.68 -9.60
N ARG A 149 -6.37 -8.11 -10.86
CA ARG A 149 -7.63 -8.71 -11.38
C ARG A 149 -8.06 -9.96 -10.62
N ALA A 150 -7.12 -10.74 -10.09
CA ALA A 150 -7.41 -11.96 -9.34
C ALA A 150 -7.85 -11.71 -7.89
N MET A 151 -7.60 -10.51 -7.36
CA MET A 151 -7.78 -10.18 -5.95
C MET A 151 -9.19 -9.68 -5.61
N ASP A 152 -9.50 -9.70 -4.32
CA ASP A 152 -10.73 -9.13 -3.75
C ASP A 152 -10.45 -7.82 -3.01
N LEU A 153 -9.28 -7.75 -2.35
CA LEU A 153 -8.82 -6.57 -1.61
C LEU A 153 -7.35 -6.28 -1.89
N PHE A 154 -6.98 -5.02 -1.69
CA PHE A 154 -5.59 -4.59 -1.60
C PHE A 154 -5.34 -3.93 -0.24
N VAL A 155 -4.33 -4.38 0.50
CA VAL A 155 -4.03 -3.87 1.86
C VAL A 155 -2.57 -3.46 1.94
N LEU A 156 -2.32 -2.19 2.30
CA LEU A 156 -0.97 -1.65 2.45
C LEU A 156 -0.84 -0.86 3.75
N PRO A 157 -0.53 -1.51 4.89
CA PRO A 157 -0.40 -0.86 6.19
C PRO A 157 0.99 -0.22 6.35
N SER A 158 1.32 0.74 5.48
CA SER A 158 2.64 1.36 5.45
C SER A 158 2.86 2.34 6.60
N PHE A 159 4.06 2.29 7.20
CA PHE A 159 4.53 3.26 8.18
C PHE A 159 4.92 4.60 7.55
N TYR A 160 5.19 4.58 6.26
CA TYR A 160 5.46 5.75 5.43
C TYR A 160 5.32 5.40 3.95
N ASP A 161 4.59 6.23 3.23
CA ASP A 161 4.57 6.26 1.78
C ASP A 161 4.25 7.68 1.29
N ALA A 162 5.09 8.22 0.43
CA ALA A 162 4.89 9.57 -0.12
C ALA A 162 3.61 9.67 -0.97
N CYS A 163 3.41 8.71 -1.86
CA CYS A 163 2.24 8.52 -2.70
C CYS A 163 2.36 7.12 -3.35
N SER A 164 1.65 6.14 -2.81
CA SER A 164 1.76 4.76 -3.26
C SER A 164 1.12 4.54 -4.62
N ASN A 165 1.94 4.24 -5.63
CA ASN A 165 1.43 3.84 -6.95
C ASN A 165 0.61 2.55 -6.85
N ALA A 166 1.04 1.58 -6.02
CA ALA A 166 0.32 0.32 -5.83
C ALA A 166 -1.11 0.50 -5.29
N VAL A 167 -1.34 1.50 -4.41
CA VAL A 167 -2.68 1.88 -3.95
C VAL A 167 -3.50 2.43 -5.12
N LEU A 168 -2.93 3.33 -5.91
CA LEU A 168 -3.62 3.95 -7.05
C LEU A 168 -3.93 2.93 -8.16
N GLU A 169 -3.00 2.02 -8.43
CA GLU A 169 -3.16 0.92 -9.38
C GLU A 169 -4.28 -0.05 -8.95
N ALA A 170 -4.30 -0.42 -7.66
CA ALA A 170 -5.35 -1.27 -7.10
C ALA A 170 -6.74 -0.62 -7.19
N LEU A 171 -6.83 0.68 -6.86
CA LEU A 171 -8.06 1.46 -7.03
C LEU A 171 -8.51 1.51 -8.48
N ALA A 172 -7.59 1.76 -9.42
CA ALA A 172 -7.89 1.77 -10.86
C ALA A 172 -8.39 0.41 -11.36
N CYS A 173 -7.92 -0.69 -10.76
CA CYS A 173 -8.43 -2.04 -11.02
C CYS A 173 -9.77 -2.33 -10.31
N GLY A 174 -10.36 -1.38 -9.59
CA GLY A 174 -11.64 -1.54 -8.92
C GLY A 174 -11.59 -2.39 -7.64
N LEU A 175 -10.41 -2.52 -7.02
CA LEU A 175 -10.26 -3.23 -5.75
C LEU A 175 -10.72 -2.35 -4.57
N LYS A 176 -11.26 -3.00 -3.55
CA LYS A 176 -11.36 -2.41 -2.21
C LYS A 176 -9.96 -2.25 -1.65
N VAL A 177 -9.62 -1.06 -1.15
CA VAL A 177 -8.27 -0.75 -0.68
C VAL A 177 -8.31 -0.31 0.76
N LEU A 178 -7.43 -0.87 1.59
CA LEU A 178 -7.18 -0.45 2.97
C LEU A 178 -5.72 0.02 3.11
N SER A 179 -5.52 1.20 3.65
CA SER A 179 -4.18 1.74 3.89
C SER A 179 -4.13 2.55 5.20
N THR A 180 -3.12 3.38 5.37
CA THR A 180 -2.87 4.12 6.62
C THR A 180 -2.83 5.62 6.39
N THR A 181 -3.02 6.41 7.45
CA THR A 181 -2.81 7.86 7.43
C THR A 181 -1.39 8.27 7.05
N ALA A 182 -0.41 7.35 7.16
CA ALA A 182 0.98 7.59 6.80
C ALA A 182 1.27 7.40 5.30
N ASN A 183 0.24 7.06 4.50
CA ASN A 183 0.33 6.93 3.05
C ASN A 183 -0.32 8.13 2.35
N GLY A 184 0.44 8.86 1.54
CA GLY A 184 -0.07 10.04 0.83
C GLY A 184 -1.18 9.74 -0.19
N SER A 185 -1.33 8.49 -0.64
CA SER A 185 -2.44 8.07 -1.50
C SER A 185 -3.74 7.82 -0.73
N SER A 186 -3.74 7.84 0.60
CA SER A 186 -4.95 7.57 1.40
C SER A 186 -6.02 8.67 1.28
N VAL A 187 -5.68 9.82 0.75
CA VAL A 187 -6.64 10.88 0.40
C VAL A 187 -7.71 10.42 -0.61
N PHE A 188 -7.41 9.39 -1.40
CA PHE A 188 -8.33 8.80 -2.39
C PHE A 188 -9.22 7.69 -1.81
N LEU A 189 -9.05 7.35 -0.53
CA LEU A 189 -9.80 6.31 0.16
C LEU A 189 -10.91 6.91 1.02
N PRO A 190 -12.03 6.21 1.19
CA PRO A 190 -12.97 6.51 2.26
C PRO A 190 -12.27 6.49 3.63
N GLN A 191 -12.73 7.29 4.57
CA GLN A 191 -12.09 7.41 5.88
C GLN A 191 -12.07 6.07 6.64
N GLU A 192 -13.11 5.26 6.51
CA GLU A 192 -13.24 3.90 7.07
C GLU A 192 -12.19 2.93 6.51
N HIS A 193 -11.64 3.20 5.33
CA HIS A 193 -10.57 2.43 4.68
C HIS A 193 -9.16 2.93 5.03
N VAL A 194 -9.05 3.80 6.03
CA VAL A 194 -7.76 4.35 6.47
C VAL A 194 -7.56 4.07 7.95
N THR A 195 -6.57 3.22 8.31
CA THR A 195 -6.21 3.01 9.70
C THR A 195 -5.24 4.10 10.20
N PRO A 196 -5.44 4.63 11.40
CA PRO A 196 -4.56 5.65 11.96
C PRO A 196 -3.22 5.09 12.44
N ASP A 197 -3.20 3.81 12.88
CA ASP A 197 -2.00 3.15 13.40
C ASP A 197 -1.59 1.97 12.51
N PRO A 198 -0.52 2.10 11.71
CA PRO A 198 0.00 1.00 10.89
C PRO A 198 0.57 -0.17 11.70
N GLY A 199 0.77 -0.02 13.01
CA GLY A 199 1.28 -1.05 13.90
C GLY A 199 0.20 -1.91 14.56
N ASP A 200 -1.06 -1.50 14.48
CA ASP A 200 -2.19 -2.19 15.10
C ASP A 200 -2.73 -3.29 14.18
N ALA A 201 -2.32 -4.54 14.45
CA ALA A 201 -2.77 -5.70 13.70
C ALA A 201 -4.23 -6.09 13.98
N GLU A 202 -4.77 -5.75 15.15
CA GLU A 202 -6.14 -6.06 15.55
C GLU A 202 -7.12 -5.12 14.84
N ASP A 203 -6.86 -3.80 14.85
CA ASP A 203 -7.64 -2.83 14.08
C ASP A 203 -7.61 -3.16 12.59
N LEU A 204 -6.42 -3.49 12.07
CA LEU A 204 -6.27 -3.87 10.67
C LEU A 204 -7.11 -5.12 10.32
N ALA A 205 -7.10 -6.15 11.17
CA ALA A 205 -7.90 -7.36 10.97
C ALA A 205 -9.42 -7.06 11.05
N ALA A 206 -9.84 -6.22 11.99
CA ALA A 206 -11.25 -5.82 12.13
C ALA A 206 -11.74 -5.09 10.86
N ARG A 207 -10.96 -4.14 10.35
CA ARG A 207 -11.28 -3.41 9.11
C ARG A 207 -11.29 -4.32 7.88
N ILE A 208 -10.34 -5.25 7.78
CA ILE A 208 -10.34 -6.25 6.68
C ILE A 208 -11.62 -7.09 6.72
N LYS A 209 -12.10 -7.53 7.90
CA LYS A 209 -13.36 -8.27 8.03
C LYS A 209 -14.54 -7.48 7.50
N VAL A 210 -14.66 -6.21 7.88
CA VAL A 210 -15.73 -5.33 7.36
C VAL A 210 -15.63 -5.20 5.84
N LEU A 211 -14.45 -4.94 5.31
CA LEU A 211 -14.21 -4.77 3.88
C LEU A 211 -14.52 -6.03 3.06
N ILE A 212 -14.34 -7.22 3.59
CA ILE A 212 -14.69 -8.47 2.90
C ILE A 212 -16.17 -8.48 2.54
N ASP A 213 -17.03 -8.05 3.47
CA ASP A 213 -18.49 -8.10 3.32
C ASP A 213 -19.07 -6.88 2.56
N GLU A 214 -18.28 -5.83 2.34
CA GLU A 214 -18.72 -4.68 1.57
C GLU A 214 -18.91 -5.00 0.07
N PRO A 215 -19.81 -4.30 -0.64
CA PRO A 215 -19.89 -4.40 -2.08
C PRO A 215 -18.61 -3.89 -2.76
N ALA A 216 -18.37 -4.31 -4.00
CA ALA A 216 -17.27 -3.78 -4.79
C ALA A 216 -17.42 -2.25 -4.95
N PRO A 217 -16.30 -1.49 -4.88
CA PRO A 217 -16.36 -0.04 -5.07
C PRO A 217 -16.83 0.30 -6.48
N GLY A 218 -17.42 1.48 -6.63
CA GLY A 218 -17.70 2.05 -7.94
C GLY A 218 -16.38 2.35 -8.71
N PRO A 219 -16.50 2.79 -9.97
CA PRO A 219 -15.33 3.11 -10.77
C PRO A 219 -14.47 4.19 -10.09
N PHE A 220 -13.15 3.96 -10.06
CA PHE A 220 -12.18 4.91 -9.54
C PHE A 220 -12.30 6.24 -10.29
N ARG A 221 -12.52 7.33 -9.56
CA ARG A 221 -12.52 8.69 -10.10
C ARG A 221 -11.35 9.44 -9.50
N ILE A 222 -10.57 10.03 -10.37
CA ILE A 222 -9.53 10.99 -9.95
C ILE A 222 -10.27 12.28 -9.60
N PRO A 223 -10.04 12.83 -8.39
CA PRO A 223 -10.63 14.11 -7.99
C PRO A 223 -10.11 15.27 -8.86
#